data_f85dc0d0c5d9ba36057fa1991cbeee46
#
_entry.id   f85dc0d0c5d9ba36057fa1991cbeee46
#
_cell.length_a   1.000
_cell.length_b   1.000
_cell.length_c   1.000
_cell.angle_alpha   90.00
_cell.angle_beta   90.00
_cell.angle_gamma   90.00
#
_symmetry.space_group_name_H-M   'P 1'
#
loop_
_entity.id
_entity.type
_entity.pdbx_description
1 polymer ?
#
loop_
_entity_poly.entity_id
_entity_poly.type
_entity_poly.pdbx_seq_one_letter_code
_entity_poly.pdbx_strand_id
1 'polypeptide(L)'
;MNDAKLKHQSLIFGSLFVLLLIILAILNRSVNMPIQTDWIKNINSEMRVIMSEFKNDNLYIGFEINLSDNTYTYWSNPGDSGIEPDIKISTNNAINYEVQWPLPEMIKDQYGTNYGYYGNVVIPIKISLSDTRENIDLYLSYNLGVCNSICIPIDGKIKIPMLDSQDYYSNKSNRGIQEALKNTPFYRDDGINFINAARLQQSNNSEIINLRFSKPVRKIYPMTTKNFFLSDIEDIKDSYINYNFLLTRKMKTEKISSEIFSVVILNDKEFFIEDFIID
;
A
#
# COMPACT_ATOMS: atom_id res chain seq x y z
N MET A 1 -66.73 13.47 -30.51
CA MET A 1 -66.46 13.02 -29.11
C MET A 1 -65.41 11.90 -28.99
N ASN A 2 -64.95 11.30 -30.11
CA ASN A 2 -63.96 10.20 -30.09
C ASN A 2 -62.48 10.66 -30.12
N ASP A 3 -62.14 11.80 -30.74
CA ASP A 3 -60.73 12.20 -30.92
C ASP A 3 -60.02 12.60 -29.63
N ALA A 4 -60.75 13.22 -28.68
CA ALA A 4 -60.16 13.59 -27.39
C ALA A 4 -59.82 12.38 -26.50
N LYS A 5 -60.63 11.30 -26.57
CA LYS A 5 -60.39 10.06 -25.87
C LYS A 5 -59.18 9.30 -26.43
N LEU A 6 -59.01 9.29 -27.76
CA LEU A 6 -57.85 8.66 -28.41
C LEU A 6 -56.56 9.39 -28.09
N LYS A 7 -56.55 10.70 -28.09
CA LYS A 7 -55.37 11.54 -27.69
C LYS A 7 -55.01 11.32 -26.23
N HIS A 8 -56.00 11.19 -25.34
CA HIS A 8 -55.74 10.93 -23.92
C HIS A 8 -55.19 9.53 -23.67
N GLN A 9 -55.67 8.53 -24.36
CA GLN A 9 -55.12 7.17 -24.30
C GLN A 9 -53.68 7.11 -24.84
N SER A 10 -53.38 7.74 -25.96
CA SER A 10 -52.01 7.75 -26.51
C SER A 10 -50.99 8.46 -25.58
N LEU A 11 -51.41 9.51 -24.86
CA LEU A 11 -50.59 10.17 -23.87
C LEU A 11 -50.30 9.27 -22.65
N ILE A 12 -51.29 8.51 -22.16
CA ILE A 12 -51.12 7.57 -21.05
C ILE A 12 -50.20 6.40 -21.45
N PHE A 13 -50.35 5.83 -22.65
CA PHE A 13 -49.46 4.78 -23.15
C PHE A 13 -48.04 5.29 -23.36
N GLY A 14 -47.87 6.51 -23.86
CA GLY A 14 -46.55 7.14 -23.99
C GLY A 14 -45.84 7.36 -22.65
N SER A 15 -46.58 7.83 -21.65
CA SER A 15 -46.00 8.03 -20.29
C SER A 15 -45.64 6.72 -19.59
N LEU A 16 -46.48 5.67 -19.75
CA LEU A 16 -46.19 4.33 -19.23
C LEU A 16 -44.96 3.69 -19.91
N PHE A 17 -44.81 3.88 -21.22
CA PHE A 17 -43.65 3.38 -21.95
C PHE A 17 -42.35 4.09 -21.53
N VAL A 18 -42.38 5.41 -21.36
CA VAL A 18 -41.22 6.18 -20.83
C VAL A 18 -40.88 5.74 -19.41
N LEU A 19 -41.87 5.55 -18.55
CA LEU A 19 -41.67 5.05 -17.19
C LEU A 19 -41.04 3.67 -17.18
N LEU A 20 -41.49 2.75 -18.08
CA LEU A 20 -40.92 1.43 -18.24
C LEU A 20 -39.47 1.49 -18.71
N LEU A 21 -39.12 2.38 -19.64
CA LEU A 21 -37.74 2.57 -20.10
C LEU A 21 -36.83 3.13 -18.98
N ILE A 22 -37.35 4.04 -18.14
CA ILE A 22 -36.65 4.55 -16.99
C ILE A 22 -36.42 3.43 -15.96
N ILE A 23 -37.43 2.62 -15.69
CA ILE A 23 -37.30 1.46 -14.78
C ILE A 23 -36.30 0.44 -15.34
N LEU A 24 -36.38 0.12 -16.64
CA LEU A 24 -35.39 -0.74 -17.28
C LEU A 24 -33.99 -0.16 -17.27
N ALA A 25 -33.81 1.15 -17.44
CA ALA A 25 -32.52 1.82 -17.33
C ALA A 25 -31.99 1.83 -15.89
N ILE A 26 -32.88 1.91 -14.89
CA ILE A 26 -32.51 1.81 -13.46
C ILE A 26 -32.16 0.36 -13.11
N LEU A 27 -32.90 -0.61 -13.60
CA LEU A 27 -32.66 -2.04 -13.38
C LEU A 27 -31.40 -2.53 -14.13
N ASN A 28 -31.07 -1.96 -15.29
CA ASN A 28 -29.85 -2.21 -16.05
C ASN A 28 -28.65 -1.37 -15.58
N ARG A 29 -28.80 -0.48 -14.61
CA ARG A 29 -27.67 0.00 -13.85
C ARG A 29 -27.17 -1.16 -12.98
N SER A 30 -26.36 -2.03 -13.57
CA SER A 30 -25.44 -2.84 -12.79
C SER A 30 -24.60 -1.86 -11.99
N VAL A 31 -24.92 -1.73 -10.71
CA VAL A 31 -24.08 -1.04 -9.75
C VAL A 31 -22.85 -1.94 -9.65
N ASN A 32 -21.86 -1.68 -10.52
CA ASN A 32 -20.54 -2.31 -10.40
C ASN A 32 -19.94 -1.83 -9.08
N MET A 33 -20.36 -2.48 -7.99
CA MET A 33 -19.69 -2.28 -6.71
C MET A 33 -18.30 -2.89 -6.82
N PRO A 34 -17.29 -2.20 -6.33
CA PRO A 34 -15.95 -2.79 -6.27
C PRO A 34 -16.04 -4.09 -5.48
N ILE A 35 -15.42 -5.14 -6.01
CA ILE A 35 -15.39 -6.42 -5.32
C ILE A 35 -14.53 -6.25 -4.10
N GLN A 36 -15.06 -6.68 -2.98
CA GLN A 36 -14.40 -6.59 -1.68
C GLN A 36 -14.82 -7.77 -0.82
N THR A 37 -13.95 -8.18 0.08
CA THR A 37 -14.30 -9.16 1.11
C THR A 37 -15.08 -8.50 2.25
N ASP A 38 -15.68 -9.31 3.10
CA ASP A 38 -16.20 -8.83 4.37
C ASP A 38 -15.08 -8.32 5.27
N TRP A 39 -15.42 -7.43 6.21
CA TRP A 39 -14.51 -6.98 7.22
C TRP A 39 -14.20 -8.08 8.24
N ILE A 40 -12.93 -8.33 8.48
CA ILE A 40 -12.45 -9.15 9.61
C ILE A 40 -12.14 -8.21 10.76
N LYS A 41 -12.91 -8.35 11.84
CA LYS A 41 -12.75 -7.52 13.03
C LYS A 41 -11.70 -8.08 13.96
N ASN A 42 -10.83 -7.22 14.43
CA ASN A 42 -9.80 -7.48 15.43
C ASN A 42 -9.87 -6.42 16.54
N ILE A 43 -8.97 -6.51 17.52
CA ILE A 43 -8.87 -5.50 18.58
C ILE A 43 -8.43 -4.18 17.96
N ASN A 44 -9.25 -3.13 18.14
CA ASN A 44 -9.01 -1.76 17.65
C ASN A 44 -8.78 -1.64 16.14
N SER A 45 -9.18 -2.64 15.37
CA SER A 45 -8.97 -2.64 13.92
C SER A 45 -9.91 -3.57 13.19
N GLU A 46 -10.14 -3.32 11.94
CA GLU A 46 -10.79 -4.24 11.02
C GLU A 46 -10.08 -4.21 9.65
N MET A 47 -10.04 -5.35 8.99
CA MET A 47 -9.32 -5.53 7.74
C MET A 47 -10.19 -6.18 6.70
N ARG A 48 -9.97 -5.82 5.44
CA ARG A 48 -10.54 -6.48 4.27
C ARG A 48 -9.64 -6.35 3.05
N VAL A 49 -9.97 -7.10 2.01
CA VAL A 49 -9.39 -6.93 0.69
C VAL A 49 -10.41 -6.26 -0.23
N ILE A 50 -9.98 -5.21 -0.90
CA ILE A 50 -10.69 -4.55 -1.98
C ILE A 50 -9.97 -4.87 -3.30
N MET A 51 -10.70 -4.97 -4.40
CA MET A 51 -10.13 -5.35 -5.69
C MET A 51 -10.28 -4.22 -6.70
N SER A 52 -9.31 -4.11 -7.60
CA SER A 52 -9.33 -3.22 -8.75
C SER A 52 -9.41 -4.02 -10.05
N GLU A 53 -9.40 -3.30 -11.15
CA GLU A 53 -9.36 -3.88 -12.48
C GLU A 53 -8.06 -4.65 -12.74
N PHE A 54 -8.15 -5.64 -13.61
CA PHE A 54 -6.99 -6.30 -14.20
C PHE A 54 -6.40 -5.41 -15.28
N LYS A 55 -5.12 -5.09 -15.17
CA LYS A 55 -4.45 -4.19 -16.12
C LYS A 55 -3.05 -4.72 -16.48
N ASN A 56 -2.79 -4.87 -17.79
CA ASN A 56 -1.50 -5.32 -18.31
C ASN A 56 -0.99 -6.60 -17.61
N ASP A 57 -1.82 -7.65 -17.58
CA ASP A 57 -1.53 -8.94 -16.94
C ASP A 57 -1.25 -8.86 -15.42
N ASN A 58 -1.63 -7.77 -14.79
CA ASN A 58 -1.53 -7.58 -13.34
C ASN A 58 -2.90 -7.36 -12.72
N LEU A 59 -3.14 -8.03 -11.61
CA LEU A 59 -4.26 -7.77 -10.72
C LEU A 59 -3.78 -6.83 -9.61
N TYR A 60 -4.51 -5.74 -9.39
CA TYR A 60 -4.30 -4.87 -8.23
C TYR A 60 -5.35 -5.16 -7.18
N ILE A 61 -4.90 -5.46 -5.98
CA ILE A 61 -5.76 -5.54 -4.79
C ILE A 61 -5.29 -4.49 -3.78
N GLY A 62 -6.18 -4.07 -2.90
CA GLY A 62 -5.86 -3.22 -1.76
C GLY A 62 -6.13 -3.99 -0.47
N PHE A 63 -5.14 -4.11 0.39
CA PHE A 63 -5.34 -4.53 1.76
C PHE A 63 -5.76 -3.30 2.56
N GLU A 64 -7.05 -3.20 2.87
CA GLU A 64 -7.64 -2.08 3.59
C GLU A 64 -7.68 -2.39 5.08
N ILE A 65 -7.08 -1.50 5.86
CA ILE A 65 -6.99 -1.57 7.32
C ILE A 65 -7.68 -0.33 7.86
N ASN A 66 -8.71 -0.51 8.66
CA ASN A 66 -9.40 0.55 9.36
C ASN A 66 -9.09 0.46 10.86
N LEU A 67 -8.46 1.49 11.39
CA LEU A 67 -7.98 1.56 12.76
C LEU A 67 -8.90 2.44 13.59
N SER A 68 -9.14 2.05 14.84
CA SER A 68 -9.87 2.86 15.81
C SER A 68 -9.10 4.16 16.14
N ASP A 69 -9.77 5.12 16.75
CA ASP A 69 -9.16 6.38 17.17
C ASP A 69 -7.91 6.16 18.03
N ASN A 70 -6.89 6.98 17.77
CA ASN A 70 -5.57 6.92 18.45
C ASN A 70 -4.86 5.57 18.33
N THR A 71 -5.20 4.78 17.31
CA THR A 71 -4.56 3.51 17.02
C THR A 71 -3.79 3.62 15.71
N TYR A 72 -2.61 2.99 15.65
CA TYR A 72 -1.78 2.97 14.46
C TYR A 72 -1.27 1.56 14.15
N THR A 73 -0.87 1.35 12.91
CA THR A 73 -0.11 0.16 12.47
C THR A 73 1.16 0.59 11.77
N TYR A 74 2.10 -0.33 11.61
CA TYR A 74 3.44 0.00 11.13
C TYR A 74 3.54 -0.03 9.59
N TRP A 75 4.47 0.76 9.08
CA TRP A 75 4.97 0.72 7.71
C TRP A 75 5.95 -0.43 7.51
N SER A 76 6.41 -0.67 6.25
CA SER A 76 7.39 -1.72 5.93
C SER A 76 8.66 -1.65 6.78
N ASN A 77 9.14 -0.46 7.07
CA ASN A 77 10.12 -0.23 8.12
C ASN A 77 9.40 0.31 9.35
N PRO A 78 9.25 -0.48 10.40
CA PRO A 78 8.50 -0.06 11.58
C PRO A 78 9.22 0.99 12.44
N GLY A 79 10.52 1.23 12.21
CA GLY A 79 11.35 2.12 13.03
C GLY A 79 11.97 1.42 14.24
N ASP A 80 12.27 2.21 15.29
CA ASP A 80 13.12 1.79 16.42
C ASP A 80 12.52 0.66 17.26
N SER A 81 11.22 0.66 17.47
CA SER A 81 10.54 -0.25 18.41
C SER A 81 9.33 -0.95 17.81
N GLY A 82 9.11 -0.81 16.50
CA GLY A 82 7.92 -1.31 15.83
C GLY A 82 7.95 -2.82 15.53
N ILE A 83 6.78 -3.36 15.26
CA ILE A 83 6.60 -4.74 14.76
C ILE A 83 6.61 -4.69 13.25
N GLU A 84 7.61 -5.33 12.62
CA GLU A 84 7.70 -5.41 11.16
C GLU A 84 6.46 -6.12 10.59
N PRO A 85 5.69 -5.46 9.70
CA PRO A 85 4.53 -6.09 9.09
C PRO A 85 4.95 -7.15 8.08
N ASP A 86 4.24 -8.29 8.09
CA ASP A 86 4.43 -9.37 7.12
C ASP A 86 3.14 -9.59 6.35
N ILE A 87 3.14 -9.27 5.05
CA ILE A 87 2.00 -9.45 4.14
C ILE A 87 2.42 -10.40 3.03
N LYS A 88 1.68 -11.51 2.90
CA LYS A 88 1.98 -12.54 1.91
C LYS A 88 0.78 -12.88 1.06
N ILE A 89 1.02 -13.03 -0.24
CA ILE A 89 0.05 -13.59 -1.17
C ILE A 89 0.43 -15.05 -1.43
N SER A 90 -0.55 -15.93 -1.32
CA SER A 90 -0.41 -17.35 -1.63
C SER A 90 -1.51 -17.84 -2.56
N THR A 91 -1.16 -18.75 -3.43
CA THR A 91 -2.05 -19.33 -4.44
C THR A 91 -1.58 -20.73 -4.81
N ASN A 92 -2.44 -21.48 -5.52
CA ASN A 92 -2.09 -22.79 -6.11
C ASN A 92 -1.19 -22.66 -7.34
N ASN A 93 -1.01 -21.47 -7.90
CA ASN A 93 -0.17 -21.21 -9.07
C ASN A 93 1.07 -20.38 -8.70
N ALA A 94 2.15 -20.50 -9.48
CA ALA A 94 3.31 -19.63 -9.31
C ALA A 94 2.92 -18.20 -9.69
N ILE A 95 3.05 -17.29 -8.75
CA ILE A 95 2.80 -15.86 -8.96
C ILE A 95 3.97 -15.04 -8.45
N ASN A 96 4.10 -13.87 -9.03
CA ASN A 96 4.94 -12.81 -8.49
C ASN A 96 4.03 -11.72 -7.92
N TYR A 97 4.38 -11.16 -6.76
CA TYR A 97 3.61 -10.05 -6.19
C TYR A 97 4.53 -9.02 -5.56
N GLU A 98 4.05 -7.81 -5.48
CA GLU A 98 4.75 -6.66 -4.90
C GLU A 98 3.78 -5.92 -3.98
N VAL A 99 4.15 -5.76 -2.71
CA VAL A 99 3.43 -4.92 -1.75
C VAL A 99 3.93 -3.48 -1.92
N GLN A 100 3.03 -2.60 -2.31
CA GLN A 100 3.34 -1.21 -2.62
C GLN A 100 2.96 -0.33 -1.43
N TRP A 101 3.94 0.00 -0.58
CA TRP A 101 3.75 0.72 0.67
C TRP A 101 3.53 2.22 0.42
N PRO A 102 2.36 2.80 0.76
CA PRO A 102 2.19 4.26 0.73
C PRO A 102 3.16 4.95 1.70
N LEU A 103 3.40 6.25 1.49
CA LEU A 103 4.21 7.04 2.42
C LEU A 103 3.64 6.98 3.84
N PRO A 104 4.47 6.68 4.85
CA PRO A 104 4.04 6.63 6.24
C PRO A 104 4.01 8.00 6.90
N GLU A 105 3.33 8.06 8.04
CA GLU A 105 3.55 9.10 9.03
C GLU A 105 4.72 8.72 9.96
N MET A 106 5.42 9.73 10.46
CA MET A 106 6.43 9.56 11.50
C MET A 106 5.75 9.66 12.87
N ILE A 107 5.89 8.61 13.65
CA ILE A 107 5.30 8.46 14.98
C ILE A 107 6.41 8.50 16.01
N LYS A 108 6.41 9.53 16.87
CA LYS A 108 7.41 9.67 17.93
C LYS A 108 6.78 9.30 19.26
N ASP A 109 7.46 8.43 19.98
CA ASP A 109 7.11 8.05 21.34
C ASP A 109 8.35 8.00 22.24
N GLN A 110 8.20 7.54 23.47
CA GLN A 110 9.30 7.42 24.42
C GLN A 110 10.36 6.36 24.06
N TYR A 111 10.06 5.51 23.07
CA TYR A 111 10.92 4.41 22.64
C TYR A 111 11.67 4.71 21.34
N GLY A 112 11.38 5.87 20.71
CA GLY A 112 12.06 6.31 19.50
C GLY A 112 11.14 6.80 18.40
N THR A 113 11.64 6.73 17.18
CA THR A 113 10.91 7.11 15.96
C THR A 113 10.40 5.86 15.25
N ASN A 114 9.10 5.78 15.07
CA ASN A 114 8.44 4.74 14.33
C ASN A 114 7.80 5.31 13.06
N TYR A 115 7.49 4.45 12.10
CA TYR A 115 6.81 4.80 10.86
C TYR A 115 5.55 3.95 10.73
N GLY A 116 4.43 4.58 10.39
CA GLY A 116 3.16 3.87 10.36
C GLY A 116 2.00 4.68 9.83
N TYR A 117 0.80 4.20 10.09
CA TYR A 117 -0.44 4.75 9.59
C TYR A 117 -1.48 4.83 10.69
N TYR A 118 -2.24 5.91 10.72
CA TYR A 118 -3.43 6.10 11.53
C TYR A 118 -4.70 5.99 10.68
N GLY A 119 -5.81 5.69 11.32
CA GLY A 119 -7.14 5.71 10.71
C GLY A 119 -7.31 4.65 9.61
N ASN A 120 -7.76 5.06 8.43
CA ASN A 120 -7.95 4.15 7.30
C ASN A 120 -6.74 4.20 6.35
N VAL A 121 -6.13 3.06 6.09
CA VAL A 121 -5.06 2.91 5.10
C VAL A 121 -5.38 1.77 4.14
N VAL A 122 -5.07 1.99 2.87
CA VAL A 122 -5.09 0.96 1.82
C VAL A 122 -3.65 0.71 1.39
N ILE A 123 -3.20 -0.52 1.51
CA ILE A 123 -1.89 -0.98 1.03
C ILE A 123 -2.10 -1.69 -0.31
N PRO A 124 -1.72 -1.10 -1.45
CA PRO A 124 -1.85 -1.72 -2.74
C PRO A 124 -0.90 -2.91 -2.88
N ILE A 125 -1.39 -3.97 -3.52
CA ILE A 125 -0.59 -5.14 -3.86
C ILE A 125 -0.80 -5.44 -5.33
N LYS A 126 0.29 -5.41 -6.09
CA LYS A 126 0.33 -5.79 -7.48
C LYS A 126 0.65 -7.27 -7.59
N ILE A 127 -0.18 -8.03 -8.29
CA ILE A 127 -0.05 -9.47 -8.47
C ILE A 127 0.08 -9.74 -9.97
N SER A 128 1.17 -10.34 -10.40
CA SER A 128 1.40 -10.76 -11.78
C SER A 128 0.96 -12.21 -11.93
N LEU A 129 -0.05 -12.45 -12.76
CA LEU A 129 -0.61 -13.77 -13.02
C LEU A 129 -0.04 -14.33 -14.32
N SER A 130 0.53 -15.52 -14.29
CA SER A 130 1.11 -16.18 -15.46
C SER A 130 0.06 -16.74 -16.42
N ASP A 131 -1.11 -17.13 -15.93
CA ASP A 131 -2.26 -17.55 -16.73
C ASP A 131 -3.56 -17.14 -16.02
N THR A 132 -4.39 -16.35 -16.73
CA THR A 132 -5.65 -15.82 -16.20
C THR A 132 -6.85 -16.75 -16.46
N ARG A 133 -6.63 -17.87 -17.13
CA ARG A 133 -7.72 -18.79 -17.56
C ARG A 133 -8.00 -19.93 -16.58
N GLU A 134 -7.14 -20.12 -15.58
CA GLU A 134 -7.30 -21.16 -14.56
C GLU A 134 -8.03 -20.64 -13.32
N ASN A 135 -8.77 -21.52 -12.65
CA ASN A 135 -9.33 -21.23 -11.34
C ASN A 135 -8.20 -21.08 -10.32
N ILE A 136 -7.94 -19.87 -9.90
CA ILE A 136 -6.88 -19.52 -8.97
C ILE A 136 -7.50 -19.32 -7.59
N ASP A 137 -7.08 -20.13 -6.61
CA ASP A 137 -7.35 -19.82 -5.20
C ASP A 137 -6.31 -18.81 -4.70
N LEU A 138 -6.74 -17.62 -4.37
CA LEU A 138 -5.87 -16.54 -3.92
C LEU A 138 -6.15 -16.19 -2.45
N TYR A 139 -5.08 -16.11 -1.66
CA TYR A 139 -5.16 -15.78 -0.24
C TYR A 139 -4.16 -14.68 0.12
N LEU A 140 -4.61 -13.75 0.94
CA LEU A 140 -3.75 -12.78 1.63
C LEU A 140 -3.59 -13.23 3.07
N SER A 141 -2.35 -13.43 3.52
CA SER A 141 -2.01 -13.66 4.93
C SER A 141 -1.27 -12.44 5.46
N TYR A 142 -1.55 -12.05 6.69
CA TYR A 142 -0.91 -10.90 7.32
C TYR A 142 -0.52 -11.18 8.77
N ASN A 143 0.56 -10.52 9.20
CA ASN A 143 0.94 -10.36 10.60
C ASN A 143 1.31 -8.88 10.78
N LEU A 144 0.61 -8.19 11.67
CA LEU A 144 0.72 -6.74 11.86
C LEU A 144 0.78 -6.40 13.34
N GLY A 145 1.49 -5.33 13.69
CA GLY A 145 1.34 -4.70 14.99
C GLY A 145 0.21 -3.66 14.95
N VAL A 146 -0.75 -3.76 15.84
CA VAL A 146 -1.77 -2.72 16.07
C VAL A 146 -1.56 -2.11 17.44
N CYS A 147 -1.26 -0.83 17.47
CA CYS A 147 -0.73 -0.13 18.63
C CYS A 147 -1.61 1.05 19.04
N ASN A 148 -1.83 1.16 20.36
CA ASN A 148 -2.34 2.35 21.01
C ASN A 148 -1.38 2.64 22.19
N SER A 149 -1.79 2.40 23.43
CA SER A 149 -0.89 2.39 24.61
C SER A 149 -0.07 1.10 24.69
N ILE A 150 -0.52 0.04 24.07
CA ILE A 150 0.15 -1.27 23.97
C ILE A 150 0.09 -1.71 22.51
N CYS A 151 1.15 -2.34 22.03
CA CYS A 151 1.19 -2.95 20.71
C CYS A 151 0.75 -4.41 20.79
N ILE A 152 -0.25 -4.77 20.02
CA ILE A 152 -0.80 -6.12 19.95
C ILE A 152 -0.51 -6.69 18.55
N PRO A 153 0.24 -7.79 18.46
CA PRO A 153 0.37 -8.49 17.19
C PRO A 153 -0.97 -9.12 16.82
N ILE A 154 -1.38 -8.93 15.57
CA ILE A 154 -2.57 -9.55 14.98
C ILE A 154 -2.19 -10.25 13.71
N ASP A 155 -2.74 -11.43 13.50
CA ASP A 155 -2.53 -12.21 12.28
C ASP A 155 -3.86 -12.70 11.72
N GLY A 156 -3.84 -13.01 10.43
CA GLY A 156 -5.01 -13.54 9.76
C GLY A 156 -4.76 -13.97 8.34
N LYS A 157 -5.80 -14.59 7.77
CA LYS A 157 -5.80 -15.05 6.38
C LYS A 157 -7.15 -14.73 5.73
N ILE A 158 -7.12 -14.07 4.58
CA ILE A 158 -8.30 -13.66 3.82
C ILE A 158 -8.29 -14.43 2.49
N LYS A 159 -9.36 -15.15 2.21
CA LYS A 159 -9.59 -15.70 0.87
C LYS A 159 -10.08 -14.58 -0.03
N ILE A 160 -9.40 -14.36 -1.15
CA ILE A 160 -9.76 -13.35 -2.12
C ILE A 160 -10.69 -14.01 -3.15
N PRO A 161 -11.93 -13.52 -3.32
CA PRO A 161 -12.84 -14.08 -4.30
C PRO A 161 -12.27 -13.87 -5.70
N MET A 162 -12.05 -14.97 -6.41
CA MET A 162 -11.68 -14.90 -7.81
C MET A 162 -12.94 -14.89 -8.64
N LEU A 163 -13.07 -13.90 -9.50
CA LEU A 163 -14.17 -13.78 -10.44
C LEU A 163 -13.81 -14.41 -11.76
N ASP A 164 -14.82 -14.80 -12.51
CA ASP A 164 -14.65 -15.21 -13.90
C ASP A 164 -14.00 -14.06 -14.70
N SER A 165 -13.12 -14.39 -15.65
CA SER A 165 -12.30 -13.42 -16.40
C SER A 165 -13.10 -12.28 -17.04
N GLN A 166 -14.38 -12.50 -17.36
CA GLN A 166 -15.27 -11.47 -17.91
C GLN A 166 -15.66 -10.40 -16.87
N ASP A 167 -15.73 -10.75 -15.59
CA ASP A 167 -16.11 -9.83 -14.52
C ASP A 167 -14.94 -8.92 -14.13
N TYR A 168 -13.68 -9.34 -14.35
CA TYR A 168 -12.50 -8.51 -14.13
C TYR A 168 -12.42 -7.30 -15.05
N TYR A 169 -12.84 -7.46 -16.31
CA TYR A 169 -12.79 -6.37 -17.29
C TYR A 169 -13.90 -5.34 -17.09
N SER A 170 -14.95 -5.66 -16.34
CA SER A 170 -16.07 -4.75 -16.09
C SER A 170 -15.94 -3.90 -14.83
N ASN A 171 -15.00 -4.22 -13.94
CA ASN A 171 -14.82 -3.51 -12.69
C ASN A 171 -14.02 -2.23 -12.91
N LYS A 172 -14.67 -1.09 -12.65
CA LYS A 172 -14.01 0.20 -12.57
C LYS A 172 -12.96 0.15 -11.47
N SER A 173 -11.82 0.74 -11.76
CA SER A 173 -10.72 0.98 -10.82
C SER A 173 -11.24 1.38 -9.43
N ASN A 174 -10.88 0.63 -8.40
CA ASN A 174 -11.27 0.96 -7.03
C ASN A 174 -10.59 2.26 -6.60
N ARG A 175 -11.41 3.26 -6.24
CA ARG A 175 -10.90 4.58 -5.88
C ARG A 175 -9.90 4.56 -4.72
N GLY A 176 -10.12 3.72 -3.71
CA GLY A 176 -9.21 3.57 -2.57
C GLY A 176 -7.82 3.11 -3.00
N ILE A 177 -7.75 2.12 -3.90
CA ILE A 177 -6.47 1.63 -4.46
C ILE A 177 -5.79 2.74 -5.28
N GLN A 178 -6.55 3.46 -6.12
CA GLN A 178 -5.98 4.53 -6.96
C GLN A 178 -5.42 5.69 -6.13
N GLU A 179 -6.10 6.08 -5.06
CA GLU A 179 -5.60 7.12 -4.15
C GLU A 179 -4.36 6.65 -3.38
N ALA A 180 -4.34 5.38 -2.94
CA ALA A 180 -3.17 4.81 -2.28
C ALA A 180 -1.96 4.73 -3.22
N LEU A 181 -2.16 4.32 -4.48
CA LEU A 181 -1.09 4.28 -5.50
C LEU A 181 -0.48 5.66 -5.78
N LYS A 182 -1.25 6.75 -5.71
CA LYS A 182 -0.71 8.11 -5.84
C LYS A 182 0.22 8.50 -4.70
N ASN A 183 0.03 7.88 -3.54
CA ASN A 183 0.84 8.09 -2.33
C ASN A 183 1.92 7.01 -2.15
N THR A 184 2.11 6.14 -3.13
CA THR A 184 3.12 5.08 -3.09
C THR A 184 4.39 5.56 -3.81
N PRO A 185 5.56 5.48 -3.18
CA PRO A 185 6.84 5.80 -3.81
C PRO A 185 7.13 4.87 -4.99
N PHE A 186 7.81 5.40 -5.99
CA PHE A 186 8.16 4.69 -7.20
C PHE A 186 9.67 4.78 -7.48
N TYR A 187 10.23 3.82 -8.20
CA TYR A 187 11.58 3.90 -8.72
C TYR A 187 11.64 4.84 -9.93
N ARG A 188 12.62 5.72 -9.95
CA ARG A 188 12.85 6.61 -11.09
C ARG A 188 13.63 5.89 -12.17
N ASP A 189 13.33 6.23 -13.42
CA ASP A 189 13.97 5.69 -14.63
C ASP A 189 14.78 6.75 -15.43
N ASP A 190 14.91 7.97 -14.88
CA ASP A 190 15.59 9.09 -15.52
C ASP A 190 17.13 9.08 -15.37
N GLY A 191 17.69 8.12 -14.66
CA GLY A 191 19.12 7.97 -14.42
C GLY A 191 19.74 9.04 -13.52
N ILE A 192 18.92 9.86 -12.84
CA ILE A 192 19.41 10.90 -11.93
C ILE A 192 19.53 10.33 -10.52
N ASN A 193 20.73 10.29 -9.97
CA ASN A 193 21.00 9.90 -8.59
C ASN A 193 21.06 11.11 -7.68
N PHE A 194 20.36 11.03 -6.55
CA PHE A 194 20.40 12.00 -5.49
C PHE A 194 21.46 11.64 -4.44
N ILE A 195 21.68 10.35 -4.19
CA ILE A 195 22.70 9.86 -3.26
C ILE A 195 24.05 9.94 -3.95
N ASN A 196 24.94 10.72 -3.35
CA ASN A 196 26.30 10.94 -3.87
C ASN A 196 27.34 10.05 -3.18
N ALA A 197 27.09 9.68 -1.92
CA ALA A 197 27.93 8.76 -1.18
C ALA A 197 27.15 8.12 -0.02
N ALA A 198 27.48 6.86 0.26
CA ALA A 198 26.99 6.12 1.41
C ALA A 198 28.18 5.47 2.14
N ARG A 199 28.41 5.81 3.38
CA ARG A 199 29.57 5.34 4.16
C ARG A 199 29.11 4.74 5.47
N LEU A 200 29.76 3.64 5.86
CA LEU A 200 29.60 3.04 7.17
C LEU A 200 30.61 3.63 8.14
N GLN A 201 30.13 4.13 9.24
CA GLN A 201 30.94 4.58 10.37
C GLN A 201 30.64 3.69 11.57
N GLN A 202 31.70 3.16 12.20
CA GLN A 202 31.56 2.47 13.48
C GLN A 202 31.84 3.46 14.62
N SER A 203 30.92 3.52 15.58
CA SER A 203 31.03 4.37 16.76
C SER A 203 30.51 3.61 17.98
N ASN A 204 31.36 3.41 18.99
CA ASN A 204 30.99 2.92 20.33
C ASN A 204 29.94 1.81 20.40
N ASN A 205 30.10 0.71 19.69
CA ASN A 205 29.15 -0.39 19.55
C ASN A 205 27.94 -0.13 18.61
N SER A 206 27.92 0.96 17.88
CA SER A 206 26.88 1.27 16.91
C SER A 206 27.46 1.37 15.51
N GLU A 207 26.69 0.93 14.53
CA GLU A 207 26.99 1.06 13.11
C GLU A 207 26.09 2.16 12.53
N ILE A 208 26.70 3.19 11.95
CA ILE A 208 25.98 4.36 11.42
C ILE A 208 26.24 4.46 9.93
N ILE A 209 25.16 4.54 9.14
CA ILE A 209 25.24 4.85 7.71
C ILE A 209 25.13 6.37 7.55
N ASN A 210 26.16 6.96 6.95
CA ASN A 210 26.15 8.36 6.56
C ASN A 210 25.80 8.45 5.07
N LEU A 211 24.66 9.03 4.74
CA LEU A 211 24.25 9.35 3.37
C LEU A 211 24.54 10.81 3.05
N ARG A 212 25.18 11.04 1.91
CA ARG A 212 25.37 12.36 1.36
C ARG A 212 24.64 12.51 0.04
N PHE A 213 23.83 13.56 -0.06
CA PHE A 213 23.03 13.87 -1.25
C PHE A 213 23.73 14.89 -2.14
N SER A 214 23.53 14.82 -3.44
CA SER A 214 24.03 15.77 -4.44
C SER A 214 23.34 17.12 -4.38
N LYS A 215 22.14 17.18 -3.79
CA LYS A 215 21.31 18.37 -3.59
C LYS A 215 20.43 18.21 -2.35
N PRO A 216 19.93 19.32 -1.77
CA PRO A 216 19.04 19.24 -0.63
C PRO A 216 17.79 18.40 -0.89
N VAL A 217 17.41 17.56 0.07
CA VAL A 217 16.17 16.78 0.07
C VAL A 217 15.32 17.17 1.28
N ARG A 218 14.01 17.19 1.14
CA ARG A 218 13.10 17.65 2.18
C ARG A 218 12.98 16.66 3.34
N LYS A 219 12.88 15.38 3.02
CA LYS A 219 12.74 14.29 3.99
C LYS A 219 13.16 12.97 3.37
N ILE A 220 13.63 12.07 4.22
CA ILE A 220 13.95 10.71 3.83
C ILE A 220 13.24 9.76 4.77
N TYR A 221 12.81 8.62 4.23
CA TYR A 221 12.30 7.50 4.99
C TYR A 221 13.17 6.28 4.67
N PRO A 222 13.88 5.73 5.67
CA PRO A 222 14.69 4.55 5.46
C PRO A 222 13.81 3.33 5.25
N MET A 223 14.13 2.51 4.26
CA MET A 223 13.43 1.25 4.05
C MET A 223 14.17 0.12 4.77
N THR A 224 13.42 -0.90 5.22
CA THR A 224 14.03 -2.10 5.79
C THR A 224 14.52 -3.01 4.67
N THR A 225 15.61 -3.75 4.93
CA THR A 225 16.04 -4.85 4.07
C THR A 225 15.69 -6.19 4.75
N LYS A 226 15.94 -7.29 4.05
CA LYS A 226 15.78 -8.63 4.63
C LYS A 226 16.61 -8.80 5.92
N ASN A 227 17.78 -8.18 5.98
CA ASN A 227 18.81 -8.44 6.98
C ASN A 227 19.01 -7.29 7.97
N PHE A 228 18.50 -6.08 7.66
CA PHE A 228 18.81 -4.89 8.44
C PHE A 228 17.59 -3.98 8.61
N PHE A 229 17.57 -3.27 9.74
CA PHE A 229 16.74 -2.10 9.97
C PHE A 229 17.60 -0.84 9.91
N LEU A 230 17.01 0.23 9.40
CA LEU A 230 17.59 1.57 9.45
C LEU A 230 16.68 2.47 10.29
N SER A 231 17.24 3.11 11.29
CA SER A 231 16.54 4.05 12.17
C SER A 231 17.13 5.45 12.03
N ASP A 232 16.30 6.48 12.12
CA ASP A 232 16.75 7.87 12.11
C ASP A 232 17.61 8.19 13.35
N ILE A 233 18.70 8.94 13.14
CA ILE A 233 19.45 9.56 14.23
C ILE A 233 19.04 11.04 14.29
N GLU A 234 18.38 11.45 15.38
CA GLU A 234 17.74 12.77 15.51
C GLU A 234 18.66 13.98 15.48
N ASP A 235 19.97 13.84 15.69
CA ASP A 235 20.84 14.96 16.10
C ASP A 235 21.74 15.59 15.03
N ILE A 236 21.66 15.20 13.76
CA ILE A 236 22.53 15.79 12.74
C ILE A 236 21.74 16.38 11.58
N LYS A 237 20.99 17.43 11.86
CA LYS A 237 20.44 18.31 10.82
C LYS A 237 21.44 19.38 10.40
N ASP A 238 22.63 18.98 9.96
CA ASP A 238 23.64 19.95 9.56
C ASP A 238 23.57 20.37 8.08
N SER A 239 22.60 20.03 7.42
CA SER A 239 22.11 20.50 6.11
C SER A 239 21.22 19.43 5.52
N TYR A 240 20.20 19.81 4.78
CA TYR A 240 19.34 18.90 3.99
C TYR A 240 20.12 18.04 2.97
N ILE A 241 21.44 17.89 3.12
CA ILE A 241 22.37 17.17 2.24
C ILE A 241 22.98 15.95 2.94
N ASN A 242 23.07 15.94 4.27
CA ASN A 242 23.64 14.82 5.00
C ASN A 242 22.61 14.22 5.94
N TYR A 243 22.50 12.89 5.92
CA TYR A 243 21.60 12.13 6.78
C TYR A 243 22.33 10.94 7.37
N ASN A 244 22.00 10.62 8.61
CA ASN A 244 22.59 9.50 9.31
C ASN A 244 21.50 8.55 9.78
N PHE A 245 21.75 7.26 9.59
CA PHE A 245 20.90 6.19 10.05
C PHE A 245 21.66 5.23 10.95
N LEU A 246 21.04 4.84 12.05
CA LEU A 246 21.53 3.73 12.85
C LEU A 246 21.22 2.44 12.08
N LEU A 247 22.22 1.61 11.87
CA LEU A 247 22.09 0.31 11.26
C LEU A 247 21.94 -0.77 12.33
N THR A 248 20.84 -1.47 12.32
CA THR A 248 20.59 -2.60 13.24
C THR A 248 20.48 -3.88 12.44
N ARG A 249 21.28 -4.90 12.80
CA ARG A 249 21.25 -6.23 12.18
C ARG A 249 20.11 -7.06 12.76
N LYS A 250 19.29 -7.66 11.91
CA LYS A 250 18.25 -8.61 12.32
C LYS A 250 18.85 -9.90 12.89
N MET A 251 20.03 -10.30 12.38
CA MET A 251 20.84 -11.40 12.92
C MET A 251 22.31 -11.01 13.01
N LYS A 252 23.00 -11.45 14.07
CA LYS A 252 24.40 -11.09 14.33
C LYS A 252 25.42 -11.49 13.26
N THR A 253 25.08 -12.48 12.45
CA THR A 253 25.98 -13.05 11.41
C THR A 253 25.86 -12.37 10.06
N GLU A 254 24.94 -11.43 9.90
CA GLU A 254 24.71 -10.76 8.62
C GLU A 254 25.87 -9.87 8.23
N LYS A 255 26.28 -9.94 6.95
CA LYS A 255 27.33 -9.12 6.37
C LYS A 255 26.72 -7.96 5.60
N ILE A 256 27.31 -6.78 5.74
CA ILE A 256 26.87 -5.57 5.02
C ILE A 256 27.31 -5.59 3.55
N SER A 257 28.44 -6.26 3.26
CA SER A 257 29.00 -6.29 1.91
C SER A 257 28.00 -6.87 0.90
N SER A 258 27.73 -6.12 -0.15
CA SER A 258 26.77 -6.43 -1.23
C SER A 258 25.29 -6.32 -0.86
N GLU A 259 24.94 -5.79 0.31
CA GLU A 259 23.56 -5.46 0.64
C GLU A 259 23.15 -4.19 -0.14
N ILE A 260 21.98 -4.26 -0.74
CA ILE A 260 21.35 -3.09 -1.36
C ILE A 260 20.38 -2.50 -0.34
N PHE A 261 20.61 -1.25 0.01
CA PHE A 261 19.73 -0.47 0.87
C PHE A 261 18.88 0.47 0.02
N SER A 262 17.72 0.83 0.51
CA SER A 262 16.81 1.74 -0.17
C SER A 262 16.31 2.81 0.79
N VAL A 263 16.09 3.99 0.25
CA VAL A 263 15.41 5.08 0.96
C VAL A 263 14.32 5.68 0.08
N VAL A 264 13.23 6.10 0.70
CA VAL A 264 12.28 6.98 0.03
C VAL A 264 12.72 8.42 0.23
N ILE A 265 12.92 9.11 -0.87
CA ILE A 265 13.31 10.53 -0.89
C ILE A 265 12.07 11.36 -1.19
N LEU A 266 11.76 12.30 -0.32
CA LEU A 266 10.74 13.32 -0.53
C LEU A 266 11.43 14.64 -0.90
N ASN A 267 11.15 15.14 -2.09
CA ASN A 267 11.50 16.50 -2.51
C ASN A 267 10.23 17.38 -2.58
N ASP A 268 10.33 18.60 -3.12
CA ASP A 268 9.20 19.55 -3.18
C ASP A 268 8.09 19.14 -4.15
N LYS A 269 8.32 18.15 -5.02
CA LYS A 269 7.41 17.81 -6.13
C LYS A 269 6.93 16.37 -6.10
N GLU A 270 7.76 15.46 -5.63
CA GLU A 270 7.54 14.02 -5.75
C GLU A 270 8.22 13.26 -4.60
N PHE A 271 7.89 12.00 -4.47
CA PHE A 271 8.56 11.06 -3.60
C PHE A 271 8.88 9.79 -4.41
N PHE A 272 10.11 9.31 -4.26
CA PHE A 272 10.62 8.20 -5.05
C PHE A 272 11.61 7.37 -4.23
N ILE A 273 11.87 6.15 -4.70
CA ILE A 273 12.83 5.23 -4.08
C ILE A 273 14.16 5.37 -4.79
N GLU A 274 15.23 5.39 -4.00
CA GLU A 274 16.59 5.29 -4.50
C GLU A 274 17.36 4.23 -3.72
N ASP A 275 18.02 3.36 -4.46
CA ASP A 275 18.85 2.30 -3.92
C ASP A 275 20.29 2.77 -3.78
N PHE A 276 21.01 2.23 -2.79
CA PHE A 276 22.42 2.48 -2.59
C PHE A 276 23.13 1.27 -1.99
N ILE A 277 24.42 1.21 -2.21
CA ILE A 277 25.33 0.28 -1.54
C ILE A 277 26.30 1.08 -0.66
N ILE A 278 26.83 0.45 0.37
CA ILE A 278 27.81 1.06 1.26
C ILE A 278 29.19 0.80 0.71
N ASP A 279 29.98 1.88 0.54
CA ASP A 279 31.39 1.88 0.10
C ASP A 279 32.33 1.39 1.21
#